data_802766fcddcb8adc3759b6b73285ad59
#
_entry.id   802766fcddcb8adc3759b6b73285ad59
#
_cell.length_a   1.000
_cell.length_b   1.000
_cell.length_c   1.000
_cell.angle_alpha   90.00
_cell.angle_beta   90.00
_cell.angle_gamma   90.00
#
_symmetry.space_group_name_H-M   'P 1'
#
loop_
_entity.id
_entity.type
_entity.pdbx_description
1 polymer ?
#
loop_
_entity_poly.entity_id
_entity_poly.type
_entity_poly.pdbx_seq_one_letter_code
_entity_poly.pdbx_strand_id
1 'polypeptide(L)'
;MNILVAHLGTHYVRIGGGVERATCEFANAMQKRGHQVSILYIDTMEGEPYFQISPQVKQYNILFKNKKQILPYKLPLVYRLEREVARLFSQRKAREINALSRGKIYGSRLRELIDVINPDVIASCSIISTKYIIKDAGIITPVVQMVHDDPPTQYPYLSSVEINAVRHSAAIQVMLPYALPTVKRYFPNNYIEVIGLPIKESTHPANLHETKSHYVISCVGTLCDRKNQKQLVQSFAEIADKYPDWNVEIWGNNSNSYGRQLEREIHGSGLESRIMIKGSTKDVESVYASSDIFAVPSKLESFSLSLAEAMAAGLPAIGFKNCNGVNSLIQNQKTGFLVDSPEDYSQALEKLINSVELRERMGKEGQKYIKCFNPDIIWDKWEQLLCKVSENR
;
A
#
# COMPACT_ATOMS: atom_id res chain seq x y z
N MET A 1 -26.61 -0.93 2.19
CA MET A 1 -26.11 -2.29 1.97
C MET A 1 -25.37 -2.79 3.20
N ASN A 2 -25.31 -4.11 3.37
CA ASN A 2 -24.43 -4.76 4.33
C ASN A 2 -23.13 -5.19 3.63
N ILE A 3 -22.03 -4.52 3.94
CA ILE A 3 -20.73 -4.69 3.28
C ILE A 3 -19.79 -5.46 4.21
N LEU A 4 -19.18 -6.53 3.71
CA LEU A 4 -18.14 -7.26 4.41
C LEU A 4 -16.78 -6.94 3.81
N VAL A 5 -15.85 -6.48 4.62
CA VAL A 5 -14.44 -6.31 4.24
C VAL A 5 -13.65 -7.51 4.73
N ALA A 6 -12.97 -8.21 3.83
CA ALA A 6 -12.23 -9.42 4.17
C ALA A 6 -10.71 -9.18 4.10
N HIS A 7 -10.08 -9.01 5.26
CA HIS A 7 -8.65 -8.81 5.45
C HIS A 7 -8.01 -10.09 6.03
N LEU A 8 -7.83 -11.11 5.16
CA LEU A 8 -7.43 -12.47 5.57
C LEU A 8 -6.00 -12.85 5.12
N GLY A 9 -5.24 -11.92 4.55
CA GLY A 9 -3.91 -12.19 3.98
C GLY A 9 -2.74 -11.95 4.93
N THR A 10 -2.85 -10.93 5.76
CA THR A 10 -1.80 -10.46 6.68
C THR A 10 -2.37 -10.21 8.08
N HIS A 11 -1.51 -9.94 9.04
CA HIS A 11 -1.93 -9.46 10.37
C HIS A 11 -2.65 -8.12 10.25
N TYR A 12 -3.59 -7.88 11.15
CA TYR A 12 -4.44 -6.69 11.14
C TYR A 12 -4.27 -5.84 12.41
N VAL A 13 -4.13 -6.50 13.57
CA VAL A 13 -4.04 -5.83 14.86
C VAL A 13 -2.65 -5.24 15.06
N ARG A 14 -2.59 -3.95 15.41
CA ARG A 14 -1.36 -3.20 15.73
C ARG A 14 -0.32 -3.13 14.59
N ILE A 15 -0.69 -3.46 13.36
CA ILE A 15 0.20 -3.32 12.20
C ILE A 15 -0.17 -2.05 11.42
N GLY A 16 0.81 -1.20 11.17
CA GLY A 16 0.67 0.07 10.46
C GLY A 16 1.12 -0.02 9.00
N GLY A 17 0.53 -0.91 8.21
CA GLY A 17 0.81 -1.06 6.78
C GLY A 17 -0.18 -0.33 5.88
N GLY A 18 0.14 -0.23 4.57
CA GLY A 18 -0.73 0.44 3.60
C GLY A 18 -2.06 -0.29 3.36
N VAL A 19 -2.06 -1.63 3.40
CA VAL A 19 -3.28 -2.43 3.22
C VAL A 19 -4.20 -2.30 4.43
N GLU A 20 -3.63 -2.32 5.64
CA GLU A 20 -4.36 -2.14 6.91
C GLU A 20 -4.99 -0.74 6.96
N ARG A 21 -4.25 0.29 6.53
CA ARG A 21 -4.76 1.65 6.41
C ARG A 21 -5.92 1.72 5.41
N ALA A 22 -5.73 1.20 4.21
CA ALA A 22 -6.77 1.18 3.17
C ALA A 22 -8.03 0.42 3.63
N THR A 23 -7.87 -0.69 4.36
CA THR A 23 -8.97 -1.46 4.95
C THR A 23 -9.78 -0.62 5.94
N CYS A 24 -9.13 0.07 6.88
CA CYS A 24 -9.79 0.91 7.88
C CYS A 24 -10.44 2.14 7.24
N GLU A 25 -9.75 2.83 6.33
CA GLU A 25 -10.28 3.99 5.62
C GLU A 25 -11.51 3.63 4.77
N PHE A 26 -11.46 2.51 4.03
CA PHE A 26 -12.59 2.02 3.26
C PHE A 26 -13.80 1.69 4.16
N ALA A 27 -13.58 0.94 5.24
CA ALA A 27 -14.66 0.57 6.15
C ALA A 27 -15.32 1.80 6.80
N ASN A 28 -14.51 2.76 7.26
CA ASN A 28 -15.00 4.02 7.82
C ASN A 28 -15.78 4.85 6.80
N ALA A 29 -15.29 4.94 5.57
CA ALA A 29 -15.94 5.72 4.52
C ALA A 29 -17.30 5.13 4.12
N MET A 30 -17.37 3.82 3.95
CA MET A 30 -18.65 3.15 3.64
C MET A 30 -19.62 3.25 4.82
N GLN A 31 -19.15 3.13 6.05
CA GLN A 31 -19.98 3.32 7.23
C GLN A 31 -20.52 4.75 7.32
N LYS A 32 -19.68 5.77 7.08
CA LYS A 32 -20.09 7.18 7.05
C LYS A 32 -21.14 7.48 5.97
N ARG A 33 -21.14 6.71 4.88
CA ARG A 33 -22.13 6.79 3.78
C ARG A 33 -23.42 6.01 4.06
N GLY A 34 -23.59 5.50 5.28
CA GLY A 34 -24.83 4.87 5.74
C GLY A 34 -24.91 3.37 5.48
N HIS A 35 -23.83 2.72 5.08
CA HIS A 35 -23.79 1.27 4.94
C HIS A 35 -23.52 0.60 6.30
N GLN A 36 -24.04 -0.62 6.47
CA GLN A 36 -23.59 -1.51 7.56
C GLN A 36 -22.29 -2.15 7.12
N VAL A 37 -21.23 -2.03 7.94
CA VAL A 37 -19.90 -2.54 7.59
C VAL A 37 -19.39 -3.48 8.66
N SER A 38 -18.86 -4.61 8.21
CA SER A 38 -18.17 -5.58 9.05
C SER A 38 -16.78 -5.88 8.47
N ILE A 39 -15.79 -6.16 9.32
CA ILE A 39 -14.46 -6.59 8.91
C ILE A 39 -14.22 -8.01 9.42
N LEU A 40 -13.87 -8.94 8.51
CA LEU A 40 -13.29 -10.24 8.85
C LEU A 40 -11.77 -10.16 8.73
N TYR A 41 -11.06 -10.55 9.77
CA TYR A 41 -9.60 -10.55 9.76
C TYR A 41 -8.99 -11.81 10.38
N ILE A 42 -7.70 -12.04 10.11
CA ILE A 42 -6.89 -13.10 10.73
C ILE A 42 -5.81 -12.45 11.57
N ASP A 43 -5.80 -12.71 12.87
CA ASP A 43 -4.69 -12.31 13.73
C ASP A 43 -4.52 -13.28 14.92
N THR A 44 -3.29 -13.36 15.45
CA THR A 44 -2.95 -14.14 16.64
C THR A 44 -3.42 -13.49 17.93
N MET A 45 -3.93 -12.29 17.87
CA MET A 45 -4.48 -11.54 18.99
C MET A 45 -5.77 -10.82 18.58
N GLU A 46 -6.62 -10.60 19.55
CA GLU A 46 -7.75 -9.69 19.43
C GLU A 46 -7.33 -8.28 19.85
N GLY A 47 -7.95 -7.27 19.32
CA GLY A 47 -7.67 -5.88 19.66
C GLY A 47 -7.96 -4.92 18.52
N GLU A 48 -7.69 -3.64 18.79
CA GLU A 48 -7.88 -2.58 17.82
C GLU A 48 -6.78 -2.56 16.76
N PRO A 49 -7.12 -2.24 15.51
CA PRO A 49 -6.14 -2.02 14.47
C PRO A 49 -5.26 -0.79 14.79
N TYR A 50 -4.14 -0.68 14.11
CA TYR A 50 -3.23 0.48 14.26
C TYR A 50 -3.92 1.79 13.82
N PHE A 51 -4.71 1.73 12.75
CA PHE A 51 -5.46 2.87 12.23
C PHE A 51 -6.84 2.94 12.87
N GLN A 52 -7.31 4.16 13.09
CA GLN A 52 -8.61 4.41 13.71
C GLN A 52 -9.74 3.77 12.91
N ILE A 53 -10.64 3.07 13.61
CA ILE A 53 -11.84 2.46 13.04
C ILE A 53 -13.07 2.97 13.80
N SER A 54 -14.18 3.20 13.09
CA SER A 54 -15.45 3.59 13.69
C SER A 54 -15.96 2.49 14.62
N PRO A 55 -16.46 2.81 15.82
CA PRO A 55 -17.05 1.83 16.72
C PRO A 55 -18.32 1.17 16.15
N GLN A 56 -18.91 1.73 15.09
CA GLN A 56 -20.05 1.14 14.38
C GLN A 56 -19.63 0.03 13.40
N VAL A 57 -18.35 -0.06 13.05
CA VAL A 57 -17.82 -1.15 12.21
C VAL A 57 -17.56 -2.38 13.08
N LYS A 58 -18.29 -3.45 12.83
CA LYS A 58 -18.11 -4.72 13.55
C LYS A 58 -16.86 -5.44 13.07
N GLN A 59 -16.07 -5.97 13.99
CA GLN A 59 -14.81 -6.64 13.69
C GLN A 59 -14.82 -8.09 14.18
N TYR A 60 -14.43 -9.04 13.34
CA TYR A 60 -14.44 -10.46 13.64
C TYR A 60 -13.07 -11.10 13.31
N ASN A 61 -12.36 -11.57 14.35
CA ASN A 61 -11.18 -12.40 14.17
C ASN A 61 -11.61 -13.86 13.93
N ILE A 62 -11.31 -14.43 12.78
CA ILE A 62 -11.72 -15.79 12.47
C ILE A 62 -11.06 -16.85 13.36
N LEU A 63 -9.90 -16.53 13.95
CA LEU A 63 -9.18 -17.46 14.83
C LEU A 63 -9.79 -17.56 16.22
N PHE A 64 -10.69 -16.62 16.59
CA PHE A 64 -11.25 -16.52 17.93
C PHE A 64 -12.78 -16.73 17.96
N LYS A 65 -13.25 -17.27 19.06
CA LYS A 65 -14.66 -17.35 19.44
C LYS A 65 -14.77 -17.12 20.95
N ASN A 66 -15.58 -16.16 21.37
CA ASN A 66 -15.74 -15.78 22.78
C ASN A 66 -14.40 -15.53 23.51
N LYS A 67 -13.52 -14.74 22.87
CA LYS A 67 -12.16 -14.42 23.38
C LYS A 67 -11.20 -15.61 23.51
N LYS A 68 -11.59 -16.79 23.05
CA LYS A 68 -10.74 -17.98 23.05
C LYS A 68 -10.29 -18.29 21.63
N GLN A 69 -8.99 -18.50 21.44
CA GLN A 69 -8.47 -18.95 20.15
C GLN A 69 -8.94 -20.40 19.89
N ILE A 70 -9.62 -20.59 18.75
CA ILE A 70 -10.18 -21.89 18.33
C ILE A 70 -9.49 -22.47 17.10
N LEU A 71 -8.80 -21.64 16.31
CA LEU A 71 -8.09 -22.05 15.11
C LEU A 71 -6.61 -21.66 15.17
N PRO A 72 -5.70 -22.48 14.65
CA PRO A 72 -4.27 -22.18 14.64
C PRO A 72 -3.94 -21.14 13.56
N TYR A 73 -3.10 -20.16 13.89
CA TYR A 73 -2.51 -19.27 12.90
C TYR A 73 -1.40 -19.97 12.08
N LYS A 74 -0.53 -20.71 12.78
CA LYS A 74 0.54 -21.48 12.13
C LYS A 74 -0.01 -22.77 11.56
N LEU A 75 0.38 -23.10 10.34
CA LEU A 75 0.05 -24.40 9.75
C LEU A 75 0.63 -25.55 10.59
N PRO A 76 -0.08 -26.71 10.66
CA PRO A 76 0.47 -27.96 11.20
C PRO A 76 1.83 -28.28 10.57
N LEU A 77 2.67 -28.97 11.35
CA LEU A 77 4.06 -29.25 10.98
C LEU A 77 4.19 -29.95 9.63
N VAL A 78 3.31 -30.92 9.36
CA VAL A 78 3.29 -31.68 8.10
C VAL A 78 3.15 -30.75 6.88
N TYR A 79 2.18 -29.85 6.87
CA TYR A 79 2.00 -28.90 5.77
C TYR A 79 3.13 -27.87 5.66
N ARG A 80 3.77 -27.56 6.78
CA ARG A 80 4.97 -26.70 6.75
C ARG A 80 6.15 -27.39 6.08
N LEU A 81 6.39 -28.67 6.39
CA LEU A 81 7.43 -29.47 5.76
C LEU A 81 7.19 -29.66 4.27
N GLU A 82 5.97 -30.06 3.88
CA GLU A 82 5.58 -30.19 2.47
C GLU A 82 5.82 -28.89 1.69
N ARG A 83 5.46 -27.74 2.28
CA ARG A 83 5.66 -26.42 1.68
C ARG A 83 7.15 -26.12 1.50
N GLU A 84 7.99 -26.35 2.52
CA GLU A 84 9.43 -26.07 2.40
C GLU A 84 10.10 -26.97 1.38
N VAL A 85 9.74 -28.26 1.33
CA VAL A 85 10.20 -29.17 0.27
C VAL A 85 9.76 -28.67 -1.11
N ALA A 86 8.49 -28.33 -1.27
CA ALA A 86 7.99 -27.80 -2.54
C ALA A 86 8.69 -26.51 -2.97
N ARG A 87 9.08 -25.64 -2.01
CA ARG A 87 9.79 -24.39 -2.27
C ARG A 87 11.16 -24.59 -2.93
N LEU A 88 11.82 -25.71 -2.66
CA LEU A 88 13.11 -26.04 -3.31
C LEU A 88 12.96 -26.26 -4.82
N PHE A 89 11.76 -26.64 -5.26
CA PHE A 89 11.49 -26.95 -6.68
C PHE A 89 10.63 -25.88 -7.37
N SER A 90 9.68 -25.28 -6.64
CA SER A 90 8.76 -24.31 -7.21
C SER A 90 8.09 -23.44 -6.14
N GLN A 91 8.30 -22.14 -6.23
CA GLN A 91 7.60 -21.17 -5.35
C GLN A 91 6.07 -21.24 -5.55
N ARG A 92 5.61 -21.46 -6.79
CA ARG A 92 4.18 -21.61 -7.10
C ARG A 92 3.56 -22.80 -6.39
N LYS A 93 4.22 -23.97 -6.40
CA LYS A 93 3.74 -25.18 -5.68
C LYS A 93 3.73 -24.95 -4.16
N ALA A 94 4.76 -24.32 -3.61
CA ALA A 94 4.80 -24.00 -2.18
C ALA A 94 3.64 -23.06 -1.78
N ARG A 95 3.35 -22.06 -2.62
CA ARG A 95 2.20 -21.15 -2.44
C ARG A 95 0.86 -21.91 -2.50
N GLU A 96 0.72 -22.84 -3.43
CA GLU A 96 -0.48 -23.68 -3.58
C GLU A 96 -0.72 -24.57 -2.34
N ILE A 97 0.31 -25.26 -1.83
CA ILE A 97 0.22 -26.06 -0.60
C ILE A 97 -0.22 -25.17 0.58
N ASN A 98 0.38 -23.98 0.74
CA ASN A 98 0.02 -23.06 1.81
C ASN A 98 -1.45 -22.61 1.69
N ALA A 99 -1.89 -22.28 0.48
CA ALA A 99 -3.25 -21.82 0.22
C ALA A 99 -4.29 -22.93 0.49
N LEU A 100 -4.05 -24.15 0.01
CA LEU A 100 -4.96 -25.28 0.20
C LEU A 100 -5.05 -25.72 1.66
N SER A 101 -3.91 -25.80 2.36
CA SER A 101 -3.87 -26.24 3.75
C SER A 101 -4.57 -25.27 4.70
N ARG A 102 -4.39 -23.97 4.50
CA ARG A 102 -5.11 -22.94 5.28
C ARG A 102 -6.60 -22.95 4.97
N GLY A 103 -6.98 -23.18 3.73
CA GLY A 103 -8.38 -23.26 3.34
C GLY A 103 -9.14 -24.37 4.07
N LYS A 104 -8.54 -25.55 4.21
CA LYS A 104 -9.12 -26.67 5.00
C LYS A 104 -9.33 -26.30 6.47
N ILE A 105 -8.49 -25.44 7.02
CA ILE A 105 -8.56 -25.01 8.44
C ILE A 105 -9.62 -23.92 8.63
N TYR A 106 -9.72 -22.97 7.70
CA TYR A 106 -10.50 -21.75 7.91
C TYR A 106 -11.88 -21.77 7.24
N GLY A 107 -12.08 -22.60 6.22
CA GLY A 107 -13.26 -22.54 5.35
C GLY A 107 -14.60 -22.65 6.07
N SER A 108 -14.77 -23.62 6.98
CA SER A 108 -16.02 -23.79 7.75
C SER A 108 -16.31 -22.61 8.69
N ARG A 109 -15.27 -22.09 9.33
CA ARG A 109 -15.43 -20.93 10.23
C ARG A 109 -15.76 -19.65 9.47
N LEU A 110 -15.15 -19.48 8.29
CA LEU A 110 -15.47 -18.34 7.41
C LEU A 110 -16.93 -18.42 6.95
N ARG A 111 -17.40 -19.58 6.53
CA ARG A 111 -18.80 -19.78 6.16
C ARG A 111 -19.73 -19.42 7.33
N GLU A 112 -19.50 -19.99 8.53
CA GLU A 112 -20.30 -19.69 9.73
C GLU A 112 -20.42 -18.17 9.97
N LEU A 113 -19.30 -17.46 9.91
CA LEU A 113 -19.29 -16.01 10.17
C LEU A 113 -19.96 -15.22 9.04
N ILE A 114 -19.74 -15.58 7.79
CA ILE A 114 -20.32 -14.89 6.64
C ILE A 114 -21.83 -15.11 6.59
N ASP A 115 -22.31 -16.31 6.90
CA ASP A 115 -23.75 -16.61 6.99
C ASP A 115 -24.42 -15.79 8.12
N VAL A 116 -23.76 -15.61 9.27
CA VAL A 116 -24.25 -14.76 10.36
C VAL A 116 -24.25 -13.27 9.98
N ILE A 117 -23.23 -12.80 9.28
CA ILE A 117 -23.11 -11.39 8.83
C ILE A 117 -24.10 -11.12 7.70
N ASN A 118 -24.37 -12.11 6.85
CA ASN A 118 -25.24 -12.03 5.67
C ASN A 118 -24.99 -10.80 4.81
N PRO A 119 -23.78 -10.63 4.24
CA PRO A 119 -23.45 -9.45 3.46
C PRO A 119 -24.10 -9.43 2.08
N ASP A 120 -24.44 -8.23 1.57
CA ASP A 120 -24.88 -8.02 0.19
C ASP A 120 -23.70 -8.11 -0.79
N VAL A 121 -22.51 -7.69 -0.36
CA VAL A 121 -21.27 -7.67 -1.14
C VAL A 121 -20.05 -7.84 -0.22
N ILE A 122 -19.00 -8.44 -0.75
CA ILE A 122 -17.73 -8.65 -0.03
C ILE A 122 -16.61 -7.93 -0.76
N ALA A 123 -15.92 -6.98 -0.08
CA ALA A 123 -14.68 -6.37 -0.53
C ALA A 123 -13.50 -7.17 0.02
N SER A 124 -12.75 -7.83 -0.84
CA SER A 124 -11.66 -8.73 -0.47
C SER A 124 -10.30 -8.07 -0.67
N CYS A 125 -9.56 -7.84 0.42
CA CYS A 125 -8.31 -7.07 0.41
C CYS A 125 -7.10 -7.82 -0.17
N SER A 126 -7.23 -9.10 -0.54
CA SER A 126 -6.13 -9.85 -1.15
C SER A 126 -6.65 -11.07 -1.92
N ILE A 127 -5.84 -11.56 -2.87
CA ILE A 127 -6.15 -12.77 -3.65
C ILE A 127 -6.37 -13.99 -2.74
N ILE A 128 -5.60 -14.10 -1.68
CA ILE A 128 -5.76 -15.21 -0.73
C ILE A 128 -7.07 -15.09 0.06
N SER A 129 -7.51 -13.87 0.39
CA SER A 129 -8.82 -13.64 1.01
C SER A 129 -9.96 -14.07 0.08
N THR A 130 -9.90 -13.67 -1.19
CA THR A 130 -10.86 -14.09 -2.22
C THR A 130 -10.91 -15.61 -2.36
N LYS A 131 -9.75 -16.26 -2.37
CA LYS A 131 -9.66 -17.73 -2.43
C LYS A 131 -10.33 -18.39 -1.21
N TYR A 132 -10.09 -17.88 -0.01
CA TYR A 132 -10.73 -18.42 1.21
C TYR A 132 -12.25 -18.26 1.18
N ILE A 133 -12.75 -17.13 0.70
CA ILE A 133 -14.20 -16.85 0.62
C ILE A 133 -14.87 -17.72 -0.45
N ILE A 134 -14.42 -17.60 -1.69
CA ILE A 134 -15.08 -18.24 -2.84
C ILE A 134 -14.85 -19.75 -2.84
N LYS A 135 -13.57 -20.18 -2.69
CA LYS A 135 -13.22 -21.61 -2.86
C LYS A 135 -13.40 -22.41 -1.59
N ASP A 136 -12.92 -21.91 -0.44
CA ASP A 136 -12.85 -22.73 0.76
C ASP A 136 -14.13 -22.62 1.61
N ALA A 137 -14.69 -21.44 1.74
CA ALA A 137 -15.98 -21.24 2.38
C ALA A 137 -17.16 -21.49 1.42
N GLY A 138 -16.94 -21.51 0.11
CA GLY A 138 -17.97 -21.74 -0.91
C GLY A 138 -19.07 -20.69 -0.90
N ILE A 139 -18.71 -19.43 -0.67
CA ILE A 139 -19.63 -18.29 -0.62
C ILE A 139 -20.00 -17.87 -2.02
N ILE A 140 -21.29 -17.60 -2.23
CA ILE A 140 -21.87 -17.13 -3.49
C ILE A 140 -22.15 -15.63 -3.53
N THR A 141 -22.11 -14.95 -2.36
CA THR A 141 -22.21 -13.49 -2.28
C THR A 141 -21.17 -12.84 -3.19
N PRO A 142 -21.55 -11.81 -3.98
CA PRO A 142 -20.63 -11.15 -4.89
C PRO A 142 -19.36 -10.65 -4.18
N VAL A 143 -18.21 -10.96 -4.76
CA VAL A 143 -16.90 -10.58 -4.22
C VAL A 143 -16.22 -9.57 -5.17
N VAL A 144 -15.82 -8.43 -4.65
CA VAL A 144 -14.93 -7.48 -5.33
C VAL A 144 -13.49 -7.73 -4.82
N GLN A 145 -12.62 -8.18 -5.71
CA GLN A 145 -11.20 -8.37 -5.42
C GLN A 145 -10.48 -7.02 -5.46
N MET A 146 -9.96 -6.56 -4.33
CA MET A 146 -9.09 -5.37 -4.23
C MET A 146 -7.64 -5.78 -4.49
N VAL A 147 -6.96 -5.08 -5.41
CA VAL A 147 -5.56 -5.35 -5.75
C VAL A 147 -4.66 -4.31 -5.10
N HIS A 148 -4.00 -4.71 -4.01
CA HIS A 148 -3.04 -3.87 -3.27
C HIS A 148 -1.58 -4.16 -3.63
N ASP A 149 -1.30 -5.31 -4.24
CA ASP A 149 0.03 -5.70 -4.71
C ASP A 149 0.31 -5.17 -6.12
N ASP A 150 1.56 -5.29 -6.58
CA ASP A 150 1.95 -4.99 -7.95
C ASP A 150 1.71 -6.22 -8.85
N PRO A 151 0.69 -6.23 -9.74
CA PRO A 151 0.33 -7.40 -10.52
C PRO A 151 1.46 -7.92 -11.43
N PRO A 152 2.26 -7.08 -12.11
CA PRO A 152 3.37 -7.56 -12.93
C PRO A 152 4.37 -8.44 -12.16
N THR A 153 4.64 -8.12 -10.91
CA THR A 153 5.60 -8.88 -10.09
C THR A 153 4.97 -10.05 -9.34
N GLN A 154 3.68 -9.95 -8.97
CA GLN A 154 3.03 -10.96 -8.12
C GLN A 154 2.31 -12.06 -8.89
N TYR A 155 1.66 -11.72 -10.00
CA TYR A 155 0.79 -12.67 -10.71
C TYR A 155 1.50 -13.85 -11.35
N PRO A 156 2.78 -13.77 -11.79
CA PRO A 156 3.52 -14.95 -12.26
C PRO A 156 3.63 -16.09 -11.23
N TYR A 157 3.51 -15.75 -9.92
CA TYR A 157 3.62 -16.72 -8.82
C TYR A 157 2.28 -17.20 -8.29
N LEU A 158 1.15 -16.76 -8.83
CA LEU A 158 -0.18 -17.21 -8.41
C LEU A 158 -0.36 -18.70 -8.69
N SER A 159 -0.93 -19.42 -7.72
CA SER A 159 -1.35 -20.80 -7.90
C SER A 159 -2.60 -20.88 -8.77
N SER A 160 -2.82 -22.06 -9.37
CA SER A 160 -4.02 -22.33 -10.17
C SER A 160 -5.32 -22.15 -9.37
N VAL A 161 -5.27 -22.48 -8.10
CA VAL A 161 -6.42 -22.37 -7.18
C VAL A 161 -6.77 -20.90 -6.90
N GLU A 162 -5.75 -20.05 -6.70
CA GLU A 162 -5.94 -18.61 -6.50
C GLU A 162 -6.47 -17.94 -7.78
N ILE A 163 -5.90 -18.27 -8.93
CA ILE A 163 -6.37 -17.75 -10.23
C ILE A 163 -7.83 -18.14 -10.45
N ASN A 164 -8.18 -19.41 -10.21
CA ASN A 164 -9.54 -19.88 -10.38
C ASN A 164 -10.52 -19.17 -9.43
N ALA A 165 -10.14 -18.93 -8.19
CA ALA A 165 -10.99 -18.22 -7.23
C ALA A 165 -11.25 -16.77 -7.69
N VAL A 166 -10.23 -16.03 -8.13
CA VAL A 166 -10.38 -14.65 -8.61
C VAL A 166 -11.22 -14.58 -9.89
N ARG A 167 -11.15 -15.58 -10.77
CA ARG A 167 -12.03 -15.65 -11.95
C ARG A 167 -13.52 -15.67 -11.61
N HIS A 168 -13.88 -16.15 -10.42
CA HIS A 168 -15.26 -16.17 -9.93
C HIS A 168 -15.61 -14.94 -9.09
N SER A 169 -14.70 -13.96 -8.93
CA SER A 169 -15.07 -12.67 -8.34
C SER A 169 -15.95 -11.88 -9.30
N ALA A 170 -16.90 -11.14 -8.76
CA ALA A 170 -17.83 -10.33 -9.54
C ALA A 170 -17.14 -9.11 -10.19
N ALA A 171 -16.09 -8.59 -9.53
CA ALA A 171 -15.25 -7.54 -10.08
C ALA A 171 -13.83 -7.60 -9.51
N ILE A 172 -12.89 -6.96 -10.21
CA ILE A 172 -11.53 -6.74 -9.76
C ILE A 172 -11.27 -5.23 -9.76
N GLN A 173 -10.92 -4.66 -8.61
CA GLN A 173 -10.45 -3.29 -8.53
C GLN A 173 -8.93 -3.26 -8.60
N VAL A 174 -8.39 -2.33 -9.38
CA VAL A 174 -6.96 -2.01 -9.45
C VAL A 174 -6.74 -0.54 -9.10
N MET A 175 -5.62 -0.22 -8.44
CA MET A 175 -5.39 1.14 -7.96
C MET A 175 -4.97 2.12 -9.06
N LEU A 176 -4.25 1.66 -10.07
CA LEU A 176 -3.68 2.48 -11.13
C LEU A 176 -3.76 1.78 -12.49
N PRO A 177 -3.86 2.53 -13.61
CA PRO A 177 -4.05 1.97 -14.94
C PRO A 177 -2.93 1.02 -15.42
N TYR A 178 -1.69 1.17 -14.94
CA TYR A 178 -0.57 0.31 -15.36
C TYR A 178 -0.81 -1.18 -15.06
N ALA A 179 -1.66 -1.48 -14.07
CA ALA A 179 -1.99 -2.86 -13.70
C ALA A 179 -2.93 -3.56 -14.70
N LEU A 180 -3.71 -2.79 -15.48
CA LEU A 180 -4.74 -3.31 -16.38
C LEU A 180 -4.23 -4.37 -17.37
N PRO A 181 -3.10 -4.19 -18.10
CA PRO A 181 -2.65 -5.18 -19.07
C PRO A 181 -2.38 -6.55 -18.42
N THR A 182 -1.73 -6.53 -17.25
CA THR A 182 -1.44 -7.76 -16.51
C THR A 182 -2.72 -8.39 -15.98
N VAL A 183 -3.59 -7.62 -15.35
CA VAL A 183 -4.83 -8.16 -14.76
C VAL A 183 -5.74 -8.74 -15.84
N LYS A 184 -5.91 -8.05 -16.99
CA LYS A 184 -6.66 -8.56 -18.14
C LYS A 184 -6.08 -9.84 -18.73
N ARG A 185 -4.76 -9.99 -18.75
CA ARG A 185 -4.10 -11.22 -19.21
C ARG A 185 -4.46 -12.43 -18.37
N TYR A 186 -4.55 -12.29 -17.04
CA TYR A 186 -4.87 -13.38 -16.12
C TYR A 186 -6.38 -13.59 -15.93
N PHE A 187 -7.17 -12.53 -16.07
CA PHE A 187 -8.61 -12.46 -15.80
C PHE A 187 -9.35 -11.75 -16.95
N PRO A 188 -9.32 -12.31 -18.18
CA PRO A 188 -9.83 -11.64 -19.37
C PRO A 188 -11.34 -11.37 -19.34
N ASN A 189 -12.11 -12.17 -18.61
CA ASN A 189 -13.58 -12.13 -18.58
C ASN A 189 -14.13 -11.38 -17.35
N ASN A 190 -13.26 -10.98 -16.39
CA ASN A 190 -13.72 -10.25 -15.23
C ASN A 190 -13.97 -8.78 -15.55
N TYR A 191 -14.98 -8.20 -14.91
CA TYR A 191 -15.14 -6.75 -14.87
C TYR A 191 -14.00 -6.14 -14.04
N ILE A 192 -13.28 -5.17 -14.61
CA ILE A 192 -12.12 -4.54 -13.96
C ILE A 192 -12.37 -3.05 -13.89
N GLU A 193 -12.27 -2.48 -12.67
CA GLU A 193 -12.44 -1.06 -12.41
C GLU A 193 -11.14 -0.45 -11.85
N VAL A 194 -10.82 0.78 -12.28
CA VAL A 194 -9.68 1.53 -11.77
C VAL A 194 -10.15 2.50 -10.69
N ILE A 195 -9.87 2.17 -9.45
CA ILE A 195 -10.19 3.01 -8.28
C ILE A 195 -8.93 3.13 -7.44
N GLY A 196 -8.36 4.34 -7.38
CA GLY A 196 -7.14 4.62 -6.61
C GLY A 196 -7.38 4.64 -5.11
N LEU A 197 -6.35 5.05 -4.37
CA LEU A 197 -6.48 5.30 -2.94
C LEU A 197 -6.88 6.77 -2.69
N PRO A 198 -7.67 7.04 -1.65
CA PRO A 198 -8.10 8.40 -1.34
C PRO A 198 -6.93 9.23 -0.81
N ILE A 199 -6.75 10.41 -1.36
CA ILE A 199 -5.73 11.36 -0.93
C ILE A 199 -6.42 12.63 -0.48
N LYS A 200 -6.27 12.95 0.81
CA LYS A 200 -6.80 14.18 1.38
C LYS A 200 -5.98 15.38 0.90
N GLU A 201 -6.62 16.51 0.73
CA GLU A 201 -5.90 17.78 0.56
C GLU A 201 -5.08 18.06 1.83
N SER A 202 -3.87 18.58 1.65
CA SER A 202 -3.05 18.99 2.78
C SER A 202 -3.64 20.23 3.45
N THR A 203 -3.76 20.20 4.77
CA THR A 203 -4.18 21.37 5.56
C THR A 203 -3.01 22.33 5.80
N HIS A 204 -1.78 21.84 5.66
CA HIS A 204 -0.55 22.59 5.82
C HIS A 204 0.38 22.32 4.62
N PRO A 205 0.15 22.97 3.46
CA PRO A 205 1.02 22.79 2.31
C PRO A 205 2.43 23.31 2.57
N ALA A 206 3.40 22.73 1.88
CA ALA A 206 4.80 23.15 1.97
C ALA A 206 4.97 24.60 1.51
N ASN A 207 5.72 25.40 2.27
CA ASN A 207 6.07 26.75 1.91
C ASN A 207 7.44 26.80 1.22
N LEU A 208 7.45 26.65 -0.10
CA LEU A 208 8.66 26.60 -0.91
C LEU A 208 9.29 27.99 -1.15
N HIS A 209 8.54 29.09 -0.91
CA HIS A 209 9.03 30.48 -1.05
C HIS A 209 9.86 30.94 0.16
N GLU A 210 9.73 30.28 1.30
CA GLU A 210 10.39 30.70 2.51
C GLU A 210 11.89 30.52 2.38
N THR A 211 12.64 31.60 2.67
CA THR A 211 14.08 31.51 2.82
C THR A 211 14.40 30.88 4.17
N LYS A 212 14.98 29.72 4.14
CA LYS A 212 15.30 28.92 5.32
C LYS A 212 16.81 28.85 5.54
N SER A 213 17.23 28.71 6.79
CA SER A 213 18.63 28.40 7.10
C SER A 213 19.05 27.02 6.59
N HIS A 214 18.09 26.09 6.50
CA HIS A 214 18.29 24.73 5.96
C HIS A 214 17.06 24.29 5.20
N TYR A 215 17.30 23.65 4.06
CA TYR A 215 16.28 23.03 3.20
C TYR A 215 16.26 21.52 3.41
N VAL A 216 15.11 20.88 3.18
CA VAL A 216 14.89 19.47 3.51
C VAL A 216 14.44 18.66 2.30
N ILE A 217 15.19 17.61 2.01
CA ILE A 217 14.75 16.51 1.15
C ILE A 217 14.18 15.42 2.04
N SER A 218 12.88 15.16 1.98
CA SER A 218 12.25 14.12 2.79
C SER A 218 12.00 12.83 2.02
N CYS A 219 12.12 11.70 2.73
CA CYS A 219 11.76 10.38 2.26
C CYS A 219 10.95 9.67 3.34
N VAL A 220 9.71 9.30 3.06
CA VAL A 220 8.78 8.71 4.05
C VAL A 220 8.38 7.30 3.64
N GLY A 221 8.57 6.34 4.55
CA GLY A 221 8.14 4.95 4.36
C GLY A 221 8.93 3.95 5.18
N THR A 222 8.43 2.71 5.23
CA THR A 222 9.11 1.59 5.90
C THR A 222 10.54 1.45 5.39
N LEU A 223 11.53 1.35 6.29
CA LEU A 223 12.91 1.14 5.90
C LEU A 223 13.11 -0.32 5.45
N CYS A 224 13.25 -0.53 4.14
CA CYS A 224 13.44 -1.85 3.56
C CYS A 224 14.07 -1.75 2.15
N ASP A 225 14.63 -2.86 1.66
CA ASP A 225 15.28 -2.92 0.34
C ASP A 225 14.36 -2.47 -0.81
N ARG A 226 13.07 -2.78 -0.74
CA ARG A 226 12.07 -2.37 -1.74
C ARG A 226 11.93 -0.84 -1.83
N LYS A 227 12.01 -0.13 -0.70
CA LYS A 227 11.93 1.34 -0.63
C LYS A 227 13.25 2.02 -0.97
N ASN A 228 14.39 1.30 -0.87
CA ASN A 228 15.69 1.68 -1.40
C ASN A 228 16.22 3.05 -0.93
N GLN A 229 15.97 3.41 0.33
CA GLN A 229 16.46 4.69 0.90
C GLN A 229 17.97 4.86 0.79
N LYS A 230 18.72 3.75 0.68
CA LYS A 230 20.17 3.75 0.42
C LYS A 230 20.52 4.55 -0.84
N GLN A 231 19.72 4.47 -1.91
CA GLN A 231 19.94 5.23 -3.13
C GLN A 231 19.88 6.73 -2.89
N LEU A 232 18.94 7.20 -2.06
CA LEU A 232 18.86 8.63 -1.71
C LEU A 232 20.12 9.08 -0.97
N VAL A 233 20.59 8.26 0.00
CA VAL A 233 21.84 8.55 0.74
C VAL A 233 23.02 8.69 -0.23
N GLN A 234 23.19 7.75 -1.15
CA GLN A 234 24.27 7.75 -2.13
C GLN A 234 24.17 8.94 -3.08
N SER A 235 22.98 9.19 -3.65
CA SER A 235 22.78 10.30 -4.59
C SER A 235 22.96 11.67 -3.93
N PHE A 236 22.58 11.83 -2.68
CA PHE A 236 22.82 13.09 -1.95
C PHE A 236 24.30 13.25 -1.58
N ALA A 237 24.99 12.17 -1.19
CA ALA A 237 26.42 12.22 -0.87
C ALA A 237 27.29 12.72 -2.04
N GLU A 238 26.92 12.41 -3.29
CA GLU A 238 27.63 12.90 -4.49
C GLU A 238 27.60 14.44 -4.64
N ILE A 239 26.57 15.08 -4.09
CA ILE A 239 26.34 16.52 -4.31
C ILE A 239 26.42 17.35 -3.01
N ALA A 240 26.48 16.72 -1.85
CA ALA A 240 26.33 17.35 -0.54
C ALA A 240 27.29 18.52 -0.30
N ASP A 241 28.54 18.43 -0.74
CA ASP A 241 29.56 19.47 -0.56
C ASP A 241 29.22 20.77 -1.30
N LYS A 242 28.46 20.68 -2.41
CA LYS A 242 28.03 21.83 -3.20
C LYS A 242 26.86 22.58 -2.56
N TYR A 243 26.10 21.91 -1.69
CA TYR A 243 24.85 22.42 -1.12
C TYR A 243 24.83 22.29 0.41
N PRO A 244 25.64 23.08 1.14
CA PRO A 244 25.81 22.96 2.59
C PRO A 244 24.56 23.24 3.40
N ASP A 245 23.59 23.92 2.86
CA ASP A 245 22.30 24.29 3.43
C ASP A 245 21.17 23.27 3.23
N TRP A 246 21.46 22.14 2.54
CA TRP A 246 20.49 21.07 2.30
C TRP A 246 20.71 19.86 3.20
N ASN A 247 19.63 19.29 3.71
CA ASN A 247 19.60 18.10 4.55
C ASN A 247 18.67 17.03 3.99
N VAL A 248 18.88 15.78 4.40
CA VAL A 248 17.99 14.66 4.07
C VAL A 248 17.37 14.13 5.35
N GLU A 249 16.05 14.04 5.37
CA GLU A 249 15.30 13.41 6.45
C GLU A 249 14.61 12.13 5.98
N ILE A 250 14.96 11.01 6.60
CA ILE A 250 14.40 9.70 6.29
C ILE A 250 13.48 9.28 7.43
N TRP A 251 12.19 9.20 7.15
CA TRP A 251 11.15 8.88 8.11
C TRP A 251 10.65 7.45 7.95
N GLY A 252 10.82 6.62 8.98
CA GLY A 252 10.42 5.23 9.01
C GLY A 252 11.06 4.47 10.16
N ASN A 253 10.50 3.32 10.51
CA ASN A 253 11.04 2.49 11.58
C ASN A 253 12.39 1.87 11.17
N ASN A 254 13.45 2.14 11.93
CA ASN A 254 14.83 1.69 11.71
C ASN A 254 15.23 0.46 12.55
N SER A 255 14.32 -0.15 13.31
CA SER A 255 14.63 -1.26 14.21
C SER A 255 15.00 -2.59 13.51
N ASN A 256 14.92 -2.66 12.20
CA ASN A 256 15.20 -3.84 11.39
C ASN A 256 16.66 -3.89 10.86
N SER A 257 17.02 -4.97 10.17
CA SER A 257 18.37 -5.16 9.61
C SER A 257 18.72 -4.13 8.53
N TYR A 258 17.76 -3.71 7.73
CA TYR A 258 17.94 -2.70 6.69
C TYR A 258 18.21 -1.32 7.29
N GLY A 259 17.49 -0.95 8.36
CA GLY A 259 17.73 0.30 9.09
C GLY A 259 19.19 0.37 9.59
N ARG A 260 19.68 -0.69 10.22
CA ARG A 260 21.10 -0.78 10.66
C ARG A 260 22.10 -0.74 9.51
N GLN A 261 21.76 -1.24 8.33
CA GLN A 261 22.61 -1.10 7.13
C GLN A 261 22.62 0.34 6.63
N LEU A 262 21.46 1.00 6.63
CA LEU A 262 21.33 2.38 6.22
C LEU A 262 22.11 3.33 7.14
N GLU A 263 22.05 3.11 8.46
CA GLU A 263 22.87 3.86 9.44
C GLU A 263 24.38 3.73 9.16
N ARG A 264 24.85 2.52 8.83
CA ARG A 264 26.24 2.30 8.44
C ARG A 264 26.62 3.00 7.14
N GLU A 265 25.72 3.03 6.17
CA GLU A 265 25.91 3.76 4.91
C GLU A 265 26.06 5.27 5.15
N ILE A 266 25.18 5.83 5.98
CA ILE A 266 25.23 7.25 6.37
C ILE A 266 26.54 7.55 7.07
N HIS A 267 26.94 6.73 8.04
CA HIS A 267 28.21 6.89 8.76
C HIS A 267 29.41 6.79 7.81
N GLY A 268 29.39 5.84 6.88
CA GLY A 268 30.45 5.68 5.88
C GLY A 268 30.57 6.85 4.90
N SER A 269 29.51 7.64 4.74
CA SER A 269 29.53 8.86 3.91
C SER A 269 30.07 10.09 4.64
N GLY A 270 30.20 10.07 5.97
CA GLY A 270 30.58 11.22 6.79
C GLY A 270 29.50 12.34 6.86
N LEU A 271 28.24 12.01 6.54
CA LEU A 271 27.16 12.99 6.44
C LEU A 271 26.10 12.83 7.56
N GLU A 272 26.45 12.28 8.71
CA GLU A 272 25.53 12.01 9.83
C GLU A 272 24.84 13.27 10.36
N SER A 273 25.47 14.43 10.24
CA SER A 273 24.87 15.72 10.59
C SER A 273 23.87 16.24 9.54
N ARG A 274 23.90 15.69 8.34
CA ARG A 274 23.16 16.14 7.17
C ARG A 274 22.10 15.14 6.69
N ILE A 275 22.28 13.84 6.96
CA ILE A 275 21.35 12.77 6.62
C ILE A 275 20.86 12.13 7.90
N MET A 276 19.60 12.32 8.24
CA MET A 276 19.04 11.90 9.52
C MET A 276 17.91 10.88 9.36
N ILE A 277 18.01 9.76 10.08
CA ILE A 277 16.89 8.81 10.24
C ILE A 277 16.05 9.28 11.43
N LYS A 278 14.85 9.78 11.16
CA LYS A 278 13.97 10.44 12.14
C LYS A 278 13.05 9.47 12.89
N GLY A 279 13.02 8.18 12.50
CA GLY A 279 12.06 7.23 13.06
C GLY A 279 10.65 7.37 12.47
N SER A 280 9.68 6.72 13.12
CA SER A 280 8.27 6.76 12.70
C SER A 280 7.55 7.96 13.30
N THR A 281 6.64 8.56 12.55
CA THR A 281 5.74 9.61 13.04
C THR A 281 4.27 9.26 12.74
N LYS A 282 3.36 9.79 13.55
CA LYS A 282 1.93 9.80 13.26
C LYS A 282 1.50 11.09 12.55
N ASP A 283 2.32 12.13 12.62
CA ASP A 283 2.10 13.42 11.99
C ASP A 283 3.00 13.54 10.75
N VAL A 284 2.60 12.86 9.69
CA VAL A 284 3.30 12.92 8.40
C VAL A 284 3.04 14.23 7.66
N GLU A 285 1.94 14.92 7.99
CA GLU A 285 1.57 16.20 7.37
C GLU A 285 2.59 17.29 7.72
N SER A 286 3.01 17.37 8.98
CA SER A 286 4.09 18.27 9.41
C SER A 286 5.43 17.97 8.74
N VAL A 287 5.72 16.70 8.43
CA VAL A 287 6.92 16.32 7.67
C VAL A 287 6.88 16.92 6.27
N TYR A 288 5.75 16.76 5.57
CA TYR A 288 5.62 17.32 4.22
C TYR A 288 5.63 18.86 4.22
N ALA A 289 4.97 19.48 5.20
CA ALA A 289 4.92 20.94 5.33
C ALA A 289 6.32 21.58 5.55
N SER A 290 7.22 20.87 6.24
CA SER A 290 8.59 21.35 6.52
C SER A 290 9.59 20.99 5.41
N SER A 291 9.21 20.21 4.42
CA SER A 291 10.07 19.72 3.35
C SER A 291 10.08 20.66 2.13
N ASP A 292 11.11 20.52 1.29
CA ASP A 292 11.28 21.28 0.04
C ASP A 292 11.28 20.39 -1.20
N ILE A 293 11.69 19.12 -1.05
CA ILE A 293 11.70 18.09 -2.09
C ILE A 293 11.27 16.77 -1.47
N PHE A 294 10.45 16.00 -2.18
CA PHE A 294 10.11 14.63 -1.78
C PHE A 294 10.86 13.60 -2.62
N ALA A 295 11.62 12.74 -1.97
CA ALA A 295 12.38 11.66 -2.60
C ALA A 295 11.71 10.31 -2.41
N VAL A 296 11.44 9.59 -3.52
CA VAL A 296 10.87 8.24 -3.51
C VAL A 296 11.73 7.29 -4.34
N PRO A 297 12.89 6.83 -3.79
CA PRO A 297 13.85 6.00 -4.51
C PRO A 297 13.42 4.53 -4.63
N SER A 298 12.14 4.23 -4.43
CA SER A 298 11.57 2.89 -4.37
C SER A 298 11.81 2.09 -5.66
N LYS A 299 12.15 0.81 -5.50
CA LYS A 299 12.26 -0.17 -6.59
C LYS A 299 10.89 -0.73 -7.00
N LEU A 300 9.94 -0.77 -6.07
CA LEU A 300 8.63 -1.36 -6.28
C LEU A 300 7.57 -0.68 -5.40
N GLU A 301 6.53 -0.17 -6.04
CA GLU A 301 5.31 0.36 -5.44
C GLU A 301 4.11 -0.04 -6.29
N SER A 302 3.02 -0.38 -5.63
CA SER A 302 1.73 -0.59 -6.30
C SER A 302 0.94 0.71 -6.40
N PHE A 303 0.98 1.50 -5.31
CA PHE A 303 0.54 2.88 -5.18
C PHE A 303 1.38 3.51 -4.08
N SER A 304 2.06 4.58 -4.36
CA SER A 304 2.90 5.23 -3.35
C SER A 304 2.10 6.28 -2.58
N LEU A 305 1.48 5.89 -1.46
CA LEU A 305 0.70 6.80 -0.61
C LEU A 305 1.52 8.01 -0.16
N SER A 306 2.73 7.79 0.35
CA SER A 306 3.59 8.88 0.82
C SER A 306 3.97 9.86 -0.31
N LEU A 307 4.16 9.38 -1.54
CA LEU A 307 4.36 10.24 -2.71
C LEU A 307 3.11 11.07 -3.00
N ALA A 308 1.94 10.43 -3.03
CA ALA A 308 0.68 11.09 -3.32
C ALA A 308 0.34 12.16 -2.26
N GLU A 309 0.61 11.88 -0.98
CA GLU A 309 0.44 12.82 0.13
C GLU A 309 1.44 13.99 0.03
N ALA A 310 2.69 13.73 -0.31
CA ALA A 310 3.70 14.78 -0.53
C ALA A 310 3.32 15.68 -1.72
N MET A 311 2.78 15.11 -2.80
CA MET A 311 2.24 15.89 -3.92
C MET A 311 1.02 16.72 -3.49
N ALA A 312 0.15 16.19 -2.63
CA ALA A 312 -0.97 16.96 -2.06
C ALA A 312 -0.50 18.14 -1.20
N ALA A 313 0.63 17.99 -0.51
CA ALA A 313 1.29 19.05 0.23
C ALA A 313 2.03 20.05 -0.67
N GLY A 314 2.11 19.83 -1.98
CA GLY A 314 2.75 20.75 -2.93
C GLY A 314 4.25 20.53 -3.11
N LEU A 315 4.76 19.37 -2.74
CA LEU A 315 6.18 19.04 -2.93
C LEU A 315 6.45 18.51 -4.35
N PRO A 316 7.51 18.99 -5.03
CA PRO A 316 8.05 18.35 -6.20
C PRO A 316 8.66 17.01 -5.81
N ALA A 317 8.52 16.00 -6.67
CA ALA A 317 8.95 14.64 -6.34
C ALA A 317 10.03 14.10 -7.31
N ILE A 318 10.89 13.20 -6.80
CA ILE A 318 11.84 12.45 -7.62
C ILE A 318 11.64 10.97 -7.38
N GLY A 319 11.55 10.19 -8.46
CA GLY A 319 11.43 8.73 -8.37
C GLY A 319 11.92 8.02 -9.62
N PHE A 320 12.02 6.69 -9.54
CA PHE A 320 12.44 5.88 -10.66
C PHE A 320 11.31 5.57 -11.63
N LYS A 321 11.60 5.65 -12.93
CA LYS A 321 10.67 5.39 -14.03
C LYS A 321 10.27 3.91 -14.11
N ASN A 322 11.14 3.00 -13.68
CA ASN A 322 10.85 1.57 -13.65
C ASN A 322 10.02 1.13 -12.43
N CYS A 323 9.66 2.03 -11.53
CA CYS A 323 8.77 1.77 -10.39
C CYS A 323 7.33 2.15 -10.76
N ASN A 324 6.51 1.16 -11.09
CA ASN A 324 5.18 1.36 -11.69
C ASN A 324 4.26 2.32 -10.90
N GLY A 325 4.14 2.13 -9.58
CA GLY A 325 3.30 2.99 -8.74
C GLY A 325 3.83 4.42 -8.60
N VAL A 326 5.14 4.63 -8.76
CA VAL A 326 5.77 5.96 -8.77
C VAL A 326 5.61 6.61 -10.14
N ASN A 327 5.94 5.88 -11.21
CA ASN A 327 5.81 6.34 -12.59
C ASN A 327 4.35 6.73 -12.95
N SER A 328 3.37 6.05 -12.36
CA SER A 328 1.95 6.37 -12.59
C SER A 328 1.48 7.66 -11.88
N LEU A 329 2.19 8.12 -10.86
CA LEU A 329 1.84 9.31 -10.10
C LEU A 329 2.65 10.54 -10.52
N ILE A 330 3.95 10.39 -10.83
CA ILE A 330 4.78 11.49 -11.30
C ILE A 330 4.59 11.68 -12.81
N GLN A 331 4.12 12.86 -13.20
CA GLN A 331 4.19 13.33 -14.59
C GLN A 331 5.57 13.96 -14.81
N ASN A 332 6.45 13.22 -15.51
CA ASN A 332 7.86 13.62 -15.68
C ASN A 332 8.00 15.06 -16.20
N GLN A 333 8.87 15.84 -15.58
CA GLN A 333 9.17 17.26 -15.84
C GLN A 333 7.98 18.22 -15.59
N LYS A 334 6.83 17.72 -15.18
CA LYS A 334 5.64 18.52 -14.89
C LYS A 334 5.34 18.56 -13.40
N THR A 335 5.25 17.40 -12.73
CA THR A 335 4.98 17.31 -11.28
C THR A 335 6.19 16.83 -10.47
N GLY A 336 7.30 16.54 -11.16
CA GLY A 336 8.52 16.01 -10.59
C GLY A 336 9.41 15.41 -11.67
N PHE A 337 10.42 14.65 -11.25
CA PHE A 337 11.31 13.95 -12.15
C PHE A 337 11.19 12.42 -12.03
N LEU A 338 11.12 11.77 -13.19
CA LEU A 338 11.29 10.31 -13.31
C LEU A 338 12.66 10.05 -13.94
N VAL A 339 13.49 9.28 -13.24
CA VAL A 339 14.87 9.00 -13.64
C VAL A 339 15.05 7.53 -13.98
N ASP A 340 16.06 7.24 -14.82
CA ASP A 340 16.35 5.90 -15.30
C ASP A 340 17.53 5.27 -14.52
N SER A 341 18.43 6.08 -13.97
CA SER A 341 19.65 5.63 -13.27
C SER A 341 19.91 6.34 -11.95
N PRO A 342 20.82 5.80 -11.10
CA PRO A 342 21.31 6.49 -9.90
C PRO A 342 21.92 7.86 -10.16
N GLU A 343 22.69 7.99 -11.24
CA GLU A 343 23.36 9.22 -11.66
C GLU A 343 22.34 10.29 -12.07
N ASP A 344 21.28 9.88 -12.79
CA ASP A 344 20.17 10.78 -13.11
C ASP A 344 19.43 11.25 -11.86
N TYR A 345 19.43 10.43 -10.78
CA TYR A 345 18.80 10.78 -9.51
C TYR A 345 19.50 11.97 -8.85
N SER A 346 20.84 11.95 -8.78
CA SER A 346 21.66 13.05 -8.27
C SER A 346 21.47 14.32 -9.10
N GLN A 347 21.44 14.21 -10.43
CA GLN A 347 21.20 15.35 -11.31
C GLN A 347 19.80 15.94 -11.16
N ALA A 348 18.78 15.10 -10.92
CA ALA A 348 17.42 15.56 -10.67
C ALA A 348 17.31 16.30 -9.33
N LEU A 349 18.02 15.82 -8.28
CA LEU A 349 18.16 16.53 -7.02
C LEU A 349 18.79 17.92 -7.25
N GLU A 350 19.94 18.01 -7.95
CA GLU A 350 20.59 19.28 -8.24
C GLU A 350 19.68 20.27 -8.98
N LYS A 351 18.89 19.81 -9.95
CA LYS A 351 17.93 20.67 -10.67
C LYS A 351 16.88 21.28 -9.74
N LEU A 352 16.33 20.48 -8.80
CA LEU A 352 15.34 20.97 -7.84
C LEU A 352 15.98 21.83 -6.74
N ILE A 353 17.17 21.52 -6.29
CA ILE A 353 17.94 22.31 -5.33
C ILE A 353 18.19 23.72 -5.87
N ASN A 354 18.62 23.82 -7.11
CA ASN A 354 19.06 25.07 -7.73
C ASN A 354 17.91 26.01 -8.17
N SER A 355 16.64 25.59 -8.14
CA SER A 355 15.54 26.46 -8.57
C SER A 355 14.28 26.32 -7.71
N VAL A 356 14.01 27.35 -6.94
CA VAL A 356 12.76 27.50 -6.17
C VAL A 356 11.55 27.58 -7.11
N GLU A 357 11.67 28.30 -8.23
CA GLU A 357 10.60 28.45 -9.22
C GLU A 357 10.21 27.10 -9.83
N LEU A 358 11.21 26.24 -10.05
CA LEU A 358 10.98 24.89 -10.55
C LEU A 358 10.26 24.05 -9.51
N ARG A 359 10.69 24.10 -8.23
CA ARG A 359 10.03 23.40 -7.13
C ARG A 359 8.58 23.81 -7.01
N GLU A 360 8.29 25.11 -6.99
CA GLU A 360 6.93 25.65 -6.89
C GLU A 360 6.04 25.25 -8.06
N ARG A 361 6.55 25.41 -9.27
CA ARG A 361 5.80 25.03 -10.47
C ARG A 361 5.41 23.57 -10.42
N MET A 362 6.38 22.69 -10.13
CA MET A 362 6.14 21.26 -10.07
C MET A 362 5.21 20.87 -8.90
N GLY A 363 5.39 21.51 -7.75
CA GLY A 363 4.53 21.31 -6.59
C GLY A 363 3.06 21.69 -6.86
N LYS A 364 2.83 22.87 -7.46
CA LYS A 364 1.48 23.33 -7.86
C LYS A 364 0.81 22.38 -8.87
N GLU A 365 1.56 21.93 -9.87
CA GLU A 365 1.04 20.95 -10.83
C GLU A 365 0.79 19.60 -10.17
N GLY A 366 1.62 19.19 -9.19
CA GLY A 366 1.41 18.00 -8.37
C GLY A 366 0.11 18.06 -7.57
N GLN A 367 -0.12 19.15 -6.85
CA GLN A 367 -1.38 19.39 -6.13
C GLN A 367 -2.60 19.34 -7.02
N LYS A 368 -2.53 19.95 -8.20
CA LYS A 368 -3.61 19.92 -9.17
C LYS A 368 -3.90 18.51 -9.68
N TYR A 369 -2.84 17.77 -10.02
CA TYR A 369 -2.98 16.40 -10.53
C TYR A 369 -3.57 15.46 -9.50
N ILE A 370 -3.11 15.54 -8.25
CA ILE A 370 -3.50 14.59 -7.20
C ILE A 370 -4.97 14.71 -6.78
N LYS A 371 -5.66 15.81 -7.14
CA LYS A 371 -7.09 16.02 -6.87
C LYS A 371 -7.99 14.95 -7.51
N CYS A 372 -7.52 14.26 -8.56
CA CYS A 372 -8.27 13.12 -9.11
C CYS A 372 -8.41 11.93 -8.14
N PHE A 373 -7.62 11.92 -7.06
CA PHE A 373 -7.70 10.96 -5.96
C PHE A 373 -8.39 11.53 -4.72
N ASN A 374 -9.10 12.66 -4.84
CA ASN A 374 -9.88 13.22 -3.73
C ASN A 374 -10.78 12.15 -3.11
N PRO A 375 -10.91 12.09 -1.78
CA PRO A 375 -11.70 11.07 -1.09
C PRO A 375 -13.13 10.93 -1.62
N ASP A 376 -13.83 12.04 -1.88
CA ASP A 376 -15.22 11.97 -2.35
C ASP A 376 -15.30 11.28 -3.71
N ILE A 377 -14.40 11.61 -4.65
CA ILE A 377 -14.33 10.97 -5.98
C ILE A 377 -14.04 9.47 -5.84
N ILE A 378 -13.11 9.10 -4.98
CA ILE A 378 -12.71 7.69 -4.78
C ILE A 378 -13.84 6.90 -4.12
N TRP A 379 -14.47 7.46 -3.10
CA TRP A 379 -15.56 6.77 -2.39
C TRP A 379 -16.85 6.67 -3.22
N ASP A 380 -17.14 7.65 -4.07
CA ASP A 380 -18.26 7.58 -5.04
C ASP A 380 -18.05 6.44 -6.03
N LYS A 381 -16.84 6.29 -6.59
CA LYS A 381 -16.52 5.16 -7.48
C LYS A 381 -16.65 3.81 -6.78
N TRP A 382 -16.20 3.72 -5.52
CA TRP A 382 -16.36 2.50 -4.74
C TRP A 382 -17.82 2.15 -4.50
N GLU A 383 -18.63 3.11 -4.07
CA GLU A 383 -20.06 2.90 -3.83
C GLU A 383 -20.79 2.47 -5.10
N GLN A 384 -20.51 3.13 -6.24
CA GLN A 384 -21.06 2.75 -7.54
C GLN A 384 -20.67 1.31 -7.93
N LEU A 385 -19.41 0.93 -7.74
CA LEU A 385 -18.95 -0.43 -8.01
C LEU A 385 -19.68 -1.46 -7.13
N LEU A 386 -19.78 -1.20 -5.82
CA LEU A 386 -20.44 -2.10 -4.89
C LEU A 386 -21.93 -2.24 -5.18
N CYS A 387 -22.65 -1.15 -5.50
CA CYS A 387 -24.05 -1.17 -5.91
C CYS A 387 -24.24 -2.01 -7.17
N LYS A 388 -23.45 -1.71 -8.22
CA LYS A 388 -23.51 -2.45 -9.50
C LYS A 388 -23.30 -3.95 -9.32
N VAL A 389 -22.39 -4.34 -8.43
CA VAL A 389 -22.05 -5.76 -8.19
C VAL A 389 -23.13 -6.43 -7.35
N SER A 390 -23.74 -5.73 -6.39
CA SER A 390 -24.79 -6.30 -5.54
C SER A 390 -26.13 -6.48 -6.27
N GLU A 391 -26.43 -5.64 -7.26
CA GLU A 391 -27.68 -5.72 -8.07
C GLU A 391 -27.67 -6.88 -9.08
N ASN A 392 -26.50 -7.36 -9.48
CA ASN A 392 -26.32 -8.48 -10.42
C ASN A 392 -26.31 -9.86 -9.72
N ARG A 393 -27.02 -9.97 -8.63
CA ARG A 393 -27.15 -11.19 -7.81
C ARG A 393 -28.04 -12.24 -8.44
#